data_6c08420a6e2957610f44dfb525ed6eff
#
_entry.id   6c08420a6e2957610f44dfb525ed6eff
#
_cell.length_a   1.000
_cell.length_b   1.000
_cell.length_c   1.000
_cell.angle_alpha   90.00
_cell.angle_beta   90.00
_cell.angle_gamma   90.00
#
_symmetry.space_group_name_H-M   'P 1'
#
loop_
_entity.id
_entity.type
_entity.pdbx_description
1 polymer ?
#
loop_
_entity_poly.entity_id
_entity_poly.type
_entity_poly.pdbx_seq_one_letter_code
_entity_poly.pdbx_strand_id
1 'polypeptide(L)'
;SQVFDAAIRQAEEALDLTSVSELSMALPAAYEALKAAVETYTEGLCAGWTPGEEVDLTWLLVNPDFSEGSKGWEGTSFTAASSGVAEFYDKTYDTYQVLERMPAGTYRFRAQGFYRYGDKAEAYDAHQDGSEQLLAGLYLNSSRQTFMSLFDGSAPYTYNPYTYPDDVRSADNAFNRDGEYRANEVEYELLAKGDLRVGLDKTEYRYHDWNCFDNFKLLYVAK
;
A
#
# COMPACT_ATOMS: atom_id res chain seq x y z
N SER A 1 13.76 -21.59 3.94
CA SER A 1 13.82 -22.87 3.18
C SER A 1 15.17 -22.97 2.49
N GLN A 2 15.69 -24.18 2.25
CA GLN A 2 17.01 -24.36 1.62
C GLN A 2 17.14 -23.62 0.28
N VAL A 3 16.08 -23.55 -0.51
CA VAL A 3 16.07 -22.84 -1.81
C VAL A 3 16.21 -21.34 -1.61
N PHE A 4 15.51 -20.78 -0.64
CA PHE A 4 15.58 -19.34 -0.30
C PHE A 4 16.96 -18.96 0.22
N ASP A 5 17.52 -19.75 1.13
CA ASP A 5 18.86 -19.53 1.68
C ASP A 5 19.96 -19.64 0.59
N ALA A 6 19.79 -20.53 -0.38
CA ALA A 6 20.71 -20.66 -1.51
C ALA A 6 20.65 -19.44 -2.45
N ALA A 7 19.44 -18.93 -2.72
CA ALA A 7 19.25 -17.76 -3.57
C ALA A 7 19.81 -16.48 -2.92
N ILE A 8 19.65 -16.32 -1.61
CA ILE A 8 20.25 -15.20 -0.85
C ILE A 8 21.79 -15.27 -0.97
N ARG A 9 22.40 -16.43 -0.69
CA ARG A 9 23.87 -16.57 -0.82
C ARG A 9 24.37 -16.24 -2.22
N GLN A 10 23.67 -16.71 -3.26
CA GLN A 10 24.03 -16.38 -4.64
C GLN A 10 23.97 -14.88 -4.92
N ALA A 11 22.97 -14.17 -4.36
CA ALA A 11 22.85 -12.73 -4.48
C ALA A 11 23.98 -12.00 -3.73
N GLU A 12 24.31 -12.42 -2.52
CA GLU A 12 25.43 -11.89 -1.72
C GLU A 12 26.77 -12.09 -2.44
N GLU A 13 27.04 -13.30 -2.94
CA GLU A 13 28.25 -13.60 -3.73
C GLU A 13 28.35 -12.72 -4.99
N ALA A 14 27.22 -12.46 -5.68
CA ALA A 14 27.21 -11.58 -6.84
C ALA A 14 27.53 -10.12 -6.47
N LEU A 15 27.09 -9.64 -5.30
CA LEU A 15 27.36 -8.28 -4.81
C LEU A 15 28.82 -8.07 -4.38
N ASP A 16 29.52 -9.13 -3.99
CA ASP A 16 30.93 -9.08 -3.60
C ASP A 16 31.90 -9.04 -4.79
N LEU A 17 31.41 -9.21 -6.03
CA LEU A 17 32.22 -9.13 -7.23
C LEU A 17 32.66 -7.69 -7.51
N THR A 18 33.94 -7.51 -7.82
CA THR A 18 34.54 -6.20 -8.07
C THR A 18 34.74 -5.86 -9.54
N SER A 19 34.69 -6.86 -10.42
CA SER A 19 34.84 -6.71 -11.85
C SER A 19 33.48 -6.39 -12.51
N VAL A 20 33.40 -5.34 -13.32
CA VAL A 20 32.17 -4.96 -14.05
C VAL A 20 31.68 -6.07 -14.99
N SER A 21 32.62 -6.83 -15.60
CA SER A 21 32.25 -7.94 -16.49
C SER A 21 31.66 -9.13 -15.73
N GLU A 22 32.18 -9.46 -14.55
CA GLU A 22 31.63 -10.52 -13.69
C GLU A 22 30.26 -10.12 -13.11
N LEU A 23 30.14 -8.88 -12.62
CA LEU A 23 28.88 -8.31 -12.16
C LEU A 23 27.78 -8.35 -13.23
N SER A 24 28.10 -7.97 -14.47
CA SER A 24 27.11 -7.94 -15.56
C SER A 24 26.57 -9.32 -15.92
N MET A 25 27.30 -10.40 -15.62
CA MET A 25 26.85 -11.78 -15.85
C MET A 25 26.18 -12.38 -14.60
N ALA A 26 26.71 -12.11 -13.41
CA ALA A 26 26.24 -12.74 -12.17
C ALA A 26 24.95 -12.12 -11.62
N LEU A 27 24.80 -10.79 -11.69
CA LEU A 27 23.63 -10.11 -11.12
C LEU A 27 22.28 -10.52 -11.76
N PRO A 28 22.14 -10.65 -13.10
CA PRO A 28 20.87 -11.11 -13.68
C PRO A 28 20.50 -12.53 -13.24
N ALA A 29 21.48 -13.44 -13.17
CA ALA A 29 21.23 -14.82 -12.73
C ALA A 29 20.84 -14.88 -11.24
N ALA A 30 21.53 -14.12 -10.39
CA ALA A 30 21.20 -14.03 -8.97
C ALA A 30 19.81 -13.40 -8.73
N TYR A 31 19.47 -12.38 -9.49
CA TYR A 31 18.16 -11.75 -9.45
C TYR A 31 17.03 -12.72 -9.81
N GLU A 32 17.16 -13.45 -10.93
CA GLU A 32 16.16 -14.45 -11.32
C GLU A 32 16.07 -15.62 -10.32
N ALA A 33 17.18 -16.06 -9.73
CA ALA A 33 17.18 -17.07 -8.69
C ALA A 33 16.43 -16.59 -7.42
N LEU A 34 16.65 -15.33 -7.02
CA LEU A 34 15.95 -14.74 -5.89
C LEU A 34 14.45 -14.60 -6.16
N LYS A 35 14.07 -14.13 -7.34
CA LYS A 35 12.66 -14.07 -7.76
C LYS A 35 11.98 -15.43 -7.71
N ALA A 36 12.62 -16.47 -8.25
CA ALA A 36 12.08 -17.84 -8.22
C ALA A 36 11.96 -18.40 -6.79
N ALA A 37 12.90 -18.04 -5.91
CA ALA A 37 12.84 -18.45 -4.51
C ALA A 37 11.71 -17.75 -3.75
N VAL A 38 11.51 -16.45 -3.96
CA VAL A 38 10.38 -15.67 -3.43
C VAL A 38 9.05 -16.25 -3.91
N GLU A 39 8.93 -16.54 -5.20
CA GLU A 39 7.75 -17.17 -5.81
C GLU A 39 7.43 -18.51 -5.13
N THR A 40 8.40 -19.43 -5.05
CA THR A 40 8.24 -20.75 -4.42
C THR A 40 7.85 -20.62 -2.95
N TYR A 41 8.45 -19.68 -2.23
CA TYR A 41 8.14 -19.45 -0.82
C TYR A 41 6.73 -18.89 -0.64
N THR A 42 6.33 -17.94 -1.47
CA THR A 42 4.98 -17.36 -1.45
C THR A 42 3.91 -18.40 -1.76
N GLU A 43 4.13 -19.25 -2.79
CA GLU A 43 3.24 -20.38 -3.09
C GLU A 43 3.12 -21.35 -1.90
N GLY A 44 4.25 -21.66 -1.26
CA GLY A 44 4.26 -22.50 -0.07
C GLY A 44 3.52 -21.89 1.13
N LEU A 45 3.61 -20.57 1.30
CA LEU A 45 2.86 -19.85 2.34
C LEU A 45 1.35 -19.85 2.05
N CYS A 46 0.95 -19.70 0.80
CA CYS A 46 -0.46 -19.68 0.40
C CYS A 46 -1.12 -21.06 0.41
N ALA A 47 -0.31 -22.13 0.44
CA ALA A 47 -0.81 -23.52 0.48
C ALA A 47 -1.03 -24.02 1.92
N GLY A 48 -2.06 -24.83 2.14
CA GLY A 48 -2.24 -25.58 3.39
C GLY A 48 -2.94 -24.84 4.53
N TRP A 49 -3.57 -23.71 4.25
CA TRP A 49 -4.40 -22.96 5.21
C TRP A 49 -5.86 -23.39 5.13
N THR A 50 -6.58 -23.17 6.23
CA THR A 50 -8.03 -23.42 6.26
C THR A 50 -8.75 -22.37 5.42
N PRO A 51 -9.78 -22.74 4.62
CA PRO A 51 -10.55 -21.78 3.86
C PRO A 51 -11.05 -20.61 4.72
N GLY A 52 -10.78 -19.39 4.24
CA GLY A 52 -11.13 -18.14 4.91
C GLY A 52 -10.06 -17.58 5.85
N GLU A 53 -8.98 -18.33 6.14
CA GLU A 53 -7.83 -17.77 6.88
C GLU A 53 -7.06 -16.78 6.02
N GLU A 54 -6.53 -15.72 6.66
CA GLU A 54 -5.72 -14.70 6.04
C GLU A 54 -4.24 -14.97 6.26
N VAL A 55 -3.48 -15.00 5.17
CA VAL A 55 -2.02 -15.12 5.18
C VAL A 55 -1.41 -13.74 4.93
N ASP A 56 -0.59 -13.25 5.85
CA ASP A 56 0.06 -11.95 5.72
C ASP A 56 1.22 -12.02 4.70
N LEU A 57 1.05 -11.33 3.58
CA LEU A 57 2.03 -11.16 2.52
C LEU A 57 2.58 -9.73 2.45
N THR A 58 2.37 -8.92 3.49
CA THR A 58 2.82 -7.51 3.54
C THR A 58 4.34 -7.38 3.32
N TRP A 59 5.11 -8.40 3.69
CA TRP A 59 6.56 -8.45 3.46
C TRP A 59 6.98 -8.42 1.98
N LEU A 60 6.07 -8.65 1.04
CA LEU A 60 6.31 -8.49 -0.40
C LEU A 60 6.27 -7.02 -0.84
N LEU A 61 5.62 -6.15 -0.06
CA LEU A 61 5.59 -4.72 -0.33
C LEU A 61 6.90 -4.07 0.13
N VAL A 62 7.44 -3.22 -0.70
CA VAL A 62 8.56 -2.37 -0.32
C VAL A 62 8.01 -1.16 0.42
N ASN A 63 8.50 -0.92 1.65
CA ASN A 63 8.16 0.27 2.42
C ASN A 63 6.63 0.52 2.56
N PRO A 64 5.88 -0.46 3.11
CA PRO A 64 4.42 -0.37 3.22
C PRO A 64 3.93 0.62 4.28
N ASP A 65 4.83 1.06 5.16
CA ASP A 65 4.61 2.05 6.22
C ASP A 65 5.24 3.42 5.92
N PHE A 66 5.73 3.60 4.70
CA PHE A 66 6.34 4.84 4.19
C PHE A 66 7.47 5.43 5.07
N SER A 67 8.05 4.67 5.99
CA SER A 67 9.17 5.09 6.84
C SER A 67 10.43 5.49 6.04
N GLU A 68 10.54 5.02 4.79
CA GLU A 68 11.58 5.40 3.83
C GLU A 68 11.07 6.34 2.71
N GLY A 69 10.08 7.19 3.01
CA GLY A 69 9.48 8.09 2.03
C GLY A 69 8.72 7.35 0.93
N SER A 70 8.93 7.72 -0.33
CA SER A 70 8.28 7.07 -1.48
C SER A 70 9.07 5.90 -2.06
N LYS A 71 10.10 5.40 -1.39
CA LYS A 71 10.95 4.30 -1.88
C LYS A 71 10.14 3.07 -2.21
N GLY A 72 10.38 2.49 -3.38
CA GLY A 72 9.71 1.28 -3.86
C GLY A 72 8.33 1.52 -4.49
N TRP A 73 7.80 2.74 -4.42
CA TRP A 73 6.53 3.11 -5.05
C TRP A 73 6.77 3.82 -6.38
N GLU A 74 6.11 3.34 -7.41
CA GLU A 74 6.16 3.88 -8.77
C GLU A 74 5.00 4.87 -9.03
N GLY A 75 5.06 5.55 -10.19
CA GLY A 75 4.02 6.49 -10.61
C GLY A 75 4.19 7.89 -10.03
N THR A 76 3.13 8.45 -9.48
CA THR A 76 3.15 9.81 -8.95
C THR A 76 3.86 9.86 -7.60
N SER A 77 4.95 10.64 -7.52
CA SER A 77 5.67 10.84 -6.26
C SER A 77 4.85 11.60 -5.23
N PHE A 78 5.00 11.22 -3.98
CA PHE A 78 4.32 11.82 -2.83
C PHE A 78 5.32 12.22 -1.74
N THR A 79 4.84 12.97 -0.77
CA THR A 79 5.60 13.32 0.43
C THR A 79 5.16 12.39 1.57
N ALA A 80 6.12 11.84 2.29
CA ALA A 80 5.90 11.14 3.54
C ALA A 80 6.60 11.90 4.68
N ALA A 81 5.95 11.99 5.83
CA ALA A 81 6.56 12.52 7.03
C ALA A 81 7.57 11.52 7.62
N SER A 82 8.41 11.97 8.55
CA SER A 82 9.35 11.10 9.26
C SER A 82 8.67 10.03 10.13
N SER A 83 7.38 10.18 10.42
CA SER A 83 6.54 9.19 11.09
C SER A 83 6.07 8.06 10.17
N GLY A 84 6.27 8.17 8.85
CA GLY A 84 5.75 7.24 7.86
C GLY A 84 4.45 7.70 7.17
N VAL A 85 3.65 8.55 7.78
CA VAL A 85 2.39 9.02 7.18
C VAL A 85 2.65 9.78 5.88
N ALA A 86 2.01 9.33 4.81
CA ALA A 86 2.12 9.89 3.48
C ALA A 86 0.85 10.64 3.06
N GLU A 87 0.99 11.58 2.12
CA GLU A 87 -0.14 12.40 1.69
C GLU A 87 -0.09 12.81 0.22
N PHE A 88 -1.27 13.05 -0.33
CA PHE A 88 -1.49 13.85 -1.52
C PHE A 88 -2.42 15.02 -1.20
N TYR A 89 -2.00 16.20 -1.56
CA TYR A 89 -2.80 17.43 -1.41
C TYR A 89 -3.00 18.10 -2.76
N ASP A 90 -4.24 18.48 -3.09
CA ASP A 90 -4.61 19.26 -4.27
C ASP A 90 -4.07 18.68 -5.59
N LYS A 91 -4.18 17.36 -5.79
CA LYS A 91 -3.45 16.66 -6.84
C LYS A 91 -4.19 15.41 -7.33
N THR A 92 -4.15 15.15 -8.64
CA THR A 92 -4.43 13.83 -9.20
C THR A 92 -3.19 12.95 -9.12
N TYR A 93 -3.35 11.64 -8.97
CA TYR A 93 -2.23 10.72 -8.82
C TYR A 93 -2.61 9.27 -9.15
N ASP A 94 -1.60 8.49 -9.42
CA ASP A 94 -1.60 7.02 -9.44
C ASP A 94 -0.23 6.57 -8.93
N THR A 95 -0.21 5.85 -7.82
CA THR A 95 0.99 5.39 -7.14
C THR A 95 0.83 3.92 -6.79
N TYR A 96 1.84 3.09 -7.11
CA TYR A 96 1.67 1.65 -7.08
C TYR A 96 2.99 0.89 -6.93
N GLN A 97 2.84 -0.42 -6.64
CA GLN A 97 3.85 -1.45 -6.83
C GLN A 97 3.28 -2.58 -7.68
N VAL A 98 4.15 -3.29 -8.39
CA VAL A 98 3.80 -4.50 -9.13
C VAL A 98 4.50 -5.69 -8.47
N LEU A 99 3.71 -6.63 -7.98
CA LEU A 99 4.18 -7.91 -7.45
C LEU A 99 4.05 -8.96 -8.56
N GLU A 100 5.18 -9.42 -9.05
CA GLU A 100 5.22 -10.36 -10.17
C GLU A 100 4.94 -11.79 -9.74
N ARG A 101 4.32 -12.57 -10.62
CA ARG A 101 4.15 -14.03 -10.51
C ARG A 101 3.41 -14.49 -9.23
N MET A 102 2.49 -13.70 -8.75
CA MET A 102 1.69 -14.03 -7.58
C MET A 102 0.82 -15.27 -7.84
N PRO A 103 0.64 -16.18 -6.88
CA PRO A 103 -0.21 -17.35 -7.02
C PRO A 103 -1.67 -16.98 -7.27
N ALA A 104 -2.40 -17.85 -7.96
CA ALA A 104 -3.86 -17.70 -8.11
C ALA A 104 -4.53 -17.73 -6.74
N GLY A 105 -5.49 -16.84 -6.51
CA GLY A 105 -6.20 -16.76 -5.22
C GLY A 105 -6.87 -15.42 -5.00
N THR A 106 -7.44 -15.26 -3.83
CA THR A 106 -8.09 -14.01 -3.42
C THR A 106 -7.11 -13.18 -2.58
N TYR A 107 -6.98 -11.91 -2.91
CA TYR A 107 -6.11 -10.97 -2.22
C TYR A 107 -6.93 -9.84 -1.62
N ARG A 108 -6.52 -9.37 -0.44
CA ARG A 108 -7.04 -8.16 0.20
C ARG A 108 -5.90 -7.17 0.40
N PHE A 109 -6.14 -5.93 0.02
CA PHE A 109 -5.21 -4.84 0.24
C PHE A 109 -5.87 -3.82 1.16
N ARG A 110 -5.26 -3.62 2.32
CA ARG A 110 -5.75 -2.74 3.39
C ARG A 110 -4.80 -1.58 3.60
N ALA A 111 -5.35 -0.45 4.07
CA ALA A 111 -4.57 0.70 4.52
C ALA A 111 -5.27 1.43 5.66
N GLN A 112 -4.50 2.12 6.48
CA GLN A 112 -5.04 3.24 7.23
C GLN A 112 -5.05 4.47 6.32
N GLY A 113 -6.12 5.25 6.37
CA GLY A 113 -6.19 6.43 5.53
C GLY A 113 -7.58 7.02 5.45
N PHE A 114 -7.64 8.25 4.98
CA PHE A 114 -8.88 8.98 4.75
C PHE A 114 -8.73 9.90 3.54
N TYR A 115 -9.87 10.33 3.04
CA TYR A 115 -9.96 11.37 2.04
C TYR A 115 -10.82 12.53 2.55
N ARG A 116 -10.40 13.77 2.27
CA ARG A 116 -11.16 15.01 2.54
C ARG A 116 -11.48 15.70 1.22
N TYR A 117 -12.77 15.93 0.96
CA TYR A 117 -13.28 16.48 -0.28
C TYR A 117 -13.23 18.03 -0.31
N GLY A 118 -12.05 18.62 -0.54
CA GLY A 118 -11.89 20.05 -0.63
C GLY A 118 -11.42 20.73 0.67
N ASP A 119 -11.69 22.03 0.83
CA ASP A 119 -11.32 22.75 2.05
C ASP A 119 -12.17 22.28 3.24
N LYS A 120 -11.66 22.47 4.43
CA LYS A 120 -12.15 21.91 5.70
C LYS A 120 -13.64 22.16 5.96
N ALA A 121 -14.06 23.41 5.88
CA ALA A 121 -15.46 23.78 6.14
C ALA A 121 -16.37 23.26 5.04
N GLU A 122 -15.98 23.43 3.79
CA GLU A 122 -16.71 22.94 2.63
C GLU A 122 -16.86 21.42 2.65
N ALA A 123 -15.76 20.73 2.94
CA ALA A 123 -15.76 19.26 3.02
C ALA A 123 -16.63 18.75 4.18
N TYR A 124 -16.61 19.40 5.34
CA TYR A 124 -17.48 19.06 6.46
C TYR A 124 -18.97 19.27 6.13
N ASP A 125 -19.29 20.40 5.53
CA ASP A 125 -20.67 20.71 5.12
C ASP A 125 -21.16 19.69 4.08
N ALA A 126 -20.33 19.35 3.08
CA ALA A 126 -20.64 18.34 2.08
C ALA A 126 -20.83 16.94 2.70
N HIS A 127 -20.05 16.60 3.73
CA HIS A 127 -20.25 15.35 4.47
C HIS A 127 -21.58 15.33 5.22
N GLN A 128 -21.93 16.45 5.90
CA GLN A 128 -23.18 16.57 6.68
C GLN A 128 -24.44 16.52 5.81
N ASP A 129 -24.40 17.10 4.62
CA ASP A 129 -25.53 17.12 3.70
C ASP A 129 -25.55 15.94 2.71
N GLY A 130 -24.52 15.07 2.74
CA GLY A 130 -24.40 13.89 1.89
C GLY A 130 -23.97 14.17 0.46
N SER A 131 -23.45 15.36 0.15
CA SER A 131 -22.92 15.72 -1.17
C SER A 131 -21.41 15.45 -1.34
N GLU A 132 -20.73 14.98 -0.29
CA GLU A 132 -19.32 14.61 -0.33
C GLU A 132 -19.05 13.55 -1.40
N GLN A 133 -17.96 13.71 -2.16
CA GLN A 133 -17.50 12.74 -3.14
C GLN A 133 -16.13 12.18 -2.73
N LEU A 134 -16.05 10.88 -2.55
CA LEU A 134 -14.80 10.20 -2.21
C LEU A 134 -14.06 9.82 -3.50
N LEU A 135 -13.12 10.68 -3.93
CA LEU A 135 -12.43 10.54 -5.23
C LEU A 135 -11.19 9.65 -5.16
N ALA A 136 -10.50 9.61 -4.03
CA ALA A 136 -9.33 8.78 -3.82
C ALA A 136 -9.69 7.33 -3.51
N GLY A 137 -8.89 6.38 -3.96
CA GLY A 137 -9.15 4.97 -3.69
C GLY A 137 -7.90 4.09 -3.64
N LEU A 138 -8.05 2.95 -2.97
CA LEU A 138 -7.14 1.80 -3.06
C LEU A 138 -7.53 0.93 -4.24
N TYR A 139 -6.56 0.27 -4.86
CA TYR A 139 -6.86 -0.72 -5.89
C TYR A 139 -5.94 -1.95 -5.86
N LEU A 140 -6.50 -3.07 -6.32
CA LEU A 140 -5.82 -4.31 -6.71
C LEU A 140 -6.20 -4.61 -8.15
N ASN A 141 -5.25 -4.53 -9.09
CA ASN A 141 -5.53 -4.68 -10.53
C ASN A 141 -6.73 -3.82 -10.95
N SER A 142 -7.85 -4.45 -11.34
CA SER A 142 -9.07 -3.76 -11.77
C SER A 142 -10.09 -3.50 -10.65
N SER A 143 -9.91 -4.07 -9.47
CA SER A 143 -10.77 -3.77 -8.32
C SER A 143 -10.32 -2.49 -7.63
N ARG A 144 -11.29 -1.64 -7.28
CA ARG A 144 -11.04 -0.35 -6.62
C ARG A 144 -12.07 -0.09 -5.54
N GLN A 145 -11.63 0.42 -4.39
CA GLN A 145 -12.46 0.86 -3.27
C GLN A 145 -12.03 2.27 -2.86
N THR A 146 -12.98 3.18 -2.71
CA THR A 146 -12.69 4.54 -2.23
C THR A 146 -12.21 4.53 -0.79
N PHE A 147 -11.29 5.47 -0.46
CA PHE A 147 -10.97 5.74 0.93
C PHE A 147 -12.21 6.23 1.69
N MET A 148 -12.27 5.88 2.97
CA MET A 148 -13.28 6.45 3.86
C MET A 148 -13.12 7.96 3.99
N SER A 149 -14.19 8.64 4.34
CA SER A 149 -14.14 10.08 4.62
C SER A 149 -13.28 10.40 5.84
N LEU A 150 -12.61 11.56 5.83
CA LEU A 150 -11.98 12.14 7.02
C LEU A 150 -12.97 12.18 8.20
N PHE A 151 -14.25 12.43 7.92
CA PHE A 151 -15.29 12.64 8.93
C PHE A 151 -15.91 11.35 9.47
N ASP A 152 -15.55 10.19 8.92
CA ASP A 152 -15.96 8.87 9.44
C ASP A 152 -15.05 8.38 10.59
N GLY A 153 -13.97 9.11 10.92
CA GLY A 153 -13.12 8.80 12.07
C GLY A 153 -13.80 9.12 13.38
N SER A 154 -13.50 8.34 14.43
CA SER A 154 -14.07 8.48 15.77
C SER A 154 -13.18 9.23 16.76
N ALA A 155 -11.93 9.48 16.41
CA ALA A 155 -10.96 10.09 17.30
C ALA A 155 -11.19 11.60 17.49
N PRO A 156 -11.15 12.10 18.73
CA PRO A 156 -11.39 13.51 19.04
C PRO A 156 -10.14 14.35 18.77
N TYR A 157 -9.81 14.61 17.51
CA TYR A 157 -8.75 15.54 17.14
C TYR A 157 -9.26 16.96 17.18
N THR A 158 -8.55 17.80 17.92
CA THR A 158 -8.93 19.19 18.08
C THR A 158 -8.47 20.01 16.88
N TYR A 159 -9.32 20.16 15.91
CA TYR A 159 -9.24 21.29 15.00
C TYR A 159 -10.51 22.12 15.17
N ASN A 160 -10.38 23.43 15.46
CA ASN A 160 -11.52 24.31 15.64
C ASN A 160 -12.11 24.71 14.25
N PRO A 161 -13.41 24.49 13.98
CA PRO A 161 -14.43 23.97 14.90
C PRO A 161 -14.54 22.44 14.92
N TYR A 162 -13.70 21.71 14.22
CA TYR A 162 -13.85 20.29 13.94
C TYR A 162 -12.79 19.47 14.69
N THR A 163 -13.15 18.28 15.14
CA THR A 163 -12.30 17.35 15.89
C THR A 163 -11.65 16.29 15.01
N TYR A 164 -11.15 16.67 13.83
CA TYR A 164 -10.58 15.74 12.86
C TYR A 164 -9.13 16.12 12.49
N PRO A 165 -8.32 15.19 11.99
CA PRO A 165 -6.98 15.49 11.48
C PRO A 165 -6.98 16.64 10.47
N ASP A 166 -5.97 17.51 10.57
CA ASP A 166 -5.85 18.68 9.73
C ASP A 166 -4.44 18.93 9.20
N ASP A 167 -3.52 18.12 9.63
CA ASP A 167 -2.14 18.05 9.18
C ASP A 167 -1.60 16.62 9.32
N VAL A 168 -0.45 16.35 8.72
CA VAL A 168 0.20 15.03 8.75
C VAL A 168 0.46 14.55 10.17
N ARG A 169 0.76 15.44 11.12
CA ARG A 169 1.00 15.09 12.52
C ARG A 169 -0.27 14.60 13.22
N SER A 170 -1.38 15.28 12.99
CA SER A 170 -2.67 14.84 13.54
C SER A 170 -3.18 13.56 12.88
N ALA A 171 -2.88 13.37 11.58
CA ALA A 171 -3.13 12.10 10.89
C ALA A 171 -2.28 10.95 11.47
N ASP A 172 -0.98 11.19 11.73
CA ASP A 172 -0.10 10.22 12.40
C ASP A 172 -0.65 9.81 13.77
N ASN A 173 -1.07 10.76 14.59
CA ASN A 173 -1.72 10.45 15.86
C ASN A 173 -2.97 9.57 15.66
N ALA A 174 -3.81 9.90 14.68
CA ALA A 174 -5.01 9.12 14.37
C ALA A 174 -4.68 7.68 13.94
N PHE A 175 -3.69 7.51 13.09
CA PHE A 175 -3.30 6.19 12.59
C PHE A 175 -2.53 5.38 13.63
N ASN A 176 -1.43 5.91 14.13
CA ASN A 176 -0.43 5.14 14.85
C ASN A 176 -0.64 5.13 16.37
N ARG A 177 -1.22 6.20 16.95
CA ARG A 177 -1.56 6.23 18.38
C ARG A 177 -2.95 5.66 18.66
N ASP A 178 -3.98 6.11 17.89
CA ASP A 178 -5.38 5.84 18.21
C ASP A 178 -5.99 4.71 17.37
N GLY A 179 -5.31 4.31 16.31
CA GLY A 179 -5.69 3.17 15.49
C GLY A 179 -6.92 3.39 14.61
N GLU A 180 -7.20 4.63 14.24
CA GLU A 180 -8.35 5.04 13.43
C GLU A 180 -8.12 4.81 11.93
N TYR A 181 -9.18 5.01 11.13
CA TYR A 181 -9.19 4.98 9.66
C TYR A 181 -8.74 3.66 9.03
N ARG A 182 -9.09 2.52 9.64
CA ARG A 182 -8.70 1.17 9.21
C ARG A 182 -9.67 0.48 8.25
N ALA A 183 -10.81 1.10 7.93
CA ALA A 183 -11.86 0.46 7.15
C ALA A 183 -11.64 0.52 5.63
N ASN A 184 -10.41 0.80 5.19
CA ASN A 184 -10.06 0.82 3.78
C ASN A 184 -9.55 -0.56 3.37
N GLU A 185 -10.33 -1.28 2.57
CA GLU A 185 -9.99 -2.60 2.06
C GLU A 185 -10.52 -2.76 0.65
N VAL A 186 -9.70 -3.30 -0.24
CA VAL A 186 -10.11 -3.76 -1.57
C VAL A 186 -9.75 -5.23 -1.73
N GLU A 187 -10.65 -6.00 -2.34
CA GLU A 187 -10.46 -7.42 -2.64
C GLU A 187 -10.40 -7.65 -4.15
N TYR A 188 -9.53 -8.57 -4.55
CA TYR A 188 -9.37 -9.00 -5.94
C TYR A 188 -9.10 -10.49 -6.02
N GLU A 189 -9.77 -11.19 -6.95
CA GLU A 189 -9.50 -12.58 -7.27
C GLU A 189 -8.58 -12.69 -8.49
N LEU A 190 -7.35 -13.18 -8.27
CA LEU A 190 -6.42 -13.53 -9.34
C LEU A 190 -6.72 -14.97 -9.80
N LEU A 191 -7.33 -15.12 -10.99
CA LEU A 191 -7.83 -16.40 -11.49
C LEU A 191 -6.73 -17.38 -11.90
N ALA A 192 -5.56 -16.87 -12.26
CA ALA A 192 -4.37 -17.64 -12.61
C ALA A 192 -3.14 -16.93 -12.07
N LYS A 193 -2.04 -17.66 -11.92
CA LYS A 193 -0.75 -17.06 -11.58
C LYS A 193 -0.43 -15.88 -12.50
N GLY A 194 -0.06 -14.74 -11.93
CA GLY A 194 0.20 -13.52 -12.68
C GLY A 194 0.61 -12.34 -11.81
N ASP A 195 0.66 -11.17 -12.40
CA ASP A 195 1.08 -9.97 -11.71
C ASP A 195 -0.09 -9.34 -10.94
N LEU A 196 0.22 -8.83 -9.75
CA LEU A 196 -0.70 -8.12 -8.89
C LEU A 196 -0.21 -6.68 -8.74
N ARG A 197 -0.92 -5.73 -9.34
CA ARG A 197 -0.67 -4.29 -9.17
C ARG A 197 -1.47 -3.80 -7.98
N VAL A 198 -0.77 -3.32 -6.97
CA VAL A 198 -1.34 -2.78 -5.74
C VAL A 198 -1.08 -1.28 -5.70
N GLY A 199 -2.07 -0.48 -5.34
CA GLY A 199 -1.84 0.96 -5.34
C GLY A 199 -3.00 1.80 -4.83
N LEU A 200 -2.83 3.09 -5.02
CA LEU A 200 -3.83 4.11 -4.72
C LEU A 200 -3.86 5.15 -5.84
N ASP A 201 -5.06 5.63 -6.13
CA ASP A 201 -5.29 6.58 -7.20
C ASP A 201 -6.32 7.64 -6.86
N LYS A 202 -6.22 8.75 -7.60
CA LYS A 202 -7.27 9.75 -7.73
C LYS A 202 -7.19 10.36 -9.14
N THR A 203 -8.17 10.08 -9.98
CA THR A 203 -8.20 10.49 -11.39
C THR A 203 -8.84 11.85 -11.61
N GLU A 204 -9.72 12.28 -10.71
CA GLU A 204 -10.42 13.56 -10.80
C GLU A 204 -9.73 14.62 -9.92
N TYR A 205 -9.53 15.82 -10.48
CA TYR A 205 -8.99 16.94 -9.74
C TYR A 205 -10.06 17.60 -8.87
N ARG A 206 -9.72 17.82 -7.62
CA ARG A 206 -10.54 18.64 -6.71
C ARG A 206 -9.62 19.61 -5.95
N TYR A 207 -9.97 20.87 -5.94
CA TYR A 207 -9.19 21.92 -5.27
C TYR A 207 -9.25 21.75 -3.75
N HIS A 208 -8.11 21.90 -3.09
CA HIS A 208 -7.91 21.77 -1.63
C HIS A 208 -8.29 20.41 -1.03
N ASP A 209 -8.45 19.37 -1.85
CA ASP A 209 -8.66 18.02 -1.32
C ASP A 209 -7.38 17.45 -0.70
N TRP A 210 -7.55 16.45 0.15
CA TRP A 210 -6.45 15.84 0.88
C TRP A 210 -6.70 14.34 1.10
N ASN A 211 -5.75 13.53 0.68
CA ASN A 211 -5.70 12.11 0.99
C ASN A 211 -4.47 11.83 1.84
N CYS A 212 -4.67 11.26 3.01
CA CYS A 212 -3.61 10.86 3.92
C CYS A 212 -3.70 9.36 4.16
N PHE A 213 -2.55 8.66 4.17
CA PHE A 213 -2.51 7.20 4.22
C PHE A 213 -1.23 6.68 4.85
N ASP A 214 -1.29 5.41 5.38
CA ASP A 214 -0.20 4.72 6.06
C ASP A 214 -0.52 3.23 6.23
N ASN A 215 0.44 2.44 6.70
CA ASN A 215 0.25 1.08 7.22
C ASN A 215 -0.45 0.13 6.25
N PHE A 216 0.06 0.05 5.02
CA PHE A 216 -0.48 -0.85 4.02
C PHE A 216 -0.25 -2.31 4.39
N LYS A 217 -1.22 -3.16 4.09
CA LYS A 217 -1.15 -4.61 4.26
C LYS A 217 -1.65 -5.32 3.03
N LEU A 218 -0.93 -6.35 2.64
CA LEU A 218 -1.36 -7.30 1.61
C LEU A 218 -1.63 -8.65 2.27
N LEU A 219 -2.81 -9.19 2.05
CA LEU A 219 -3.25 -10.46 2.60
C LEU A 219 -3.68 -11.39 1.47
N TYR A 220 -3.37 -12.67 1.59
CA TYR A 220 -3.95 -13.73 0.77
C TYR A 220 -5.04 -14.42 1.58
N VAL A 221 -6.20 -14.65 0.97
CA VAL A 221 -7.32 -15.37 1.60
C VAL A 221 -7.31 -16.81 1.12
N ALA A 222 -7.11 -17.77 2.01
CA ALA A 222 -7.11 -19.19 1.70
C ALA A 222 -8.50 -19.64 1.20
N LYS A 223 -8.50 -20.50 0.16
CA LYS A 223 -9.71 -21.08 -0.44
C LYS A 223 -10.00 -22.47 0.06
#